data_3ba05e311a1e17c02c3688fd3e01680a
#
_entry.id   3ba05e311a1e17c02c3688fd3e01680a
#
_cell.length_a   1.000
_cell.length_b   1.000
_cell.length_c   1.000
_cell.angle_alpha   90.00
_cell.angle_beta   90.00
_cell.angle_gamma   90.00
#
_symmetry.space_group_name_H-M   'P 1'
#
loop_
_entity.id
_entity.type
_entity.pdbx_description
1 polymer ?
#
loop_
_entity_poly.entity_id
_entity_poly.type
_entity_poly.pdbx_seq_one_letter_code
_entity_poly.pdbx_strand_id
1 'polypeptide(L)'
;PCETGCNRNHIDTTINIHAVERYIGDEAINKQWEVKLTAKPTGKRVLIVGAGPGGLSAAYHLKRMGHDVEIYDAGSHPGGLLWTGVPDYRLPKEILDAEINRIVKMGVNIRLNYKVTDILTEKDAGNFDAVYLAIGAQLIHAEEFPQDRSVYITDAFSFFNEVKSNTSPYIQKKVVVYGGGKLALYISRMIKRFGSDA
;
A
#
# COMPACT_ATOMS: atom_id res chain seq x y z
N PRO A 1 4.87 -7.68 -17.76
CA PRO A 1 4.16 -8.69 -18.61
C PRO A 1 3.59 -8.05 -19.88
N CYS A 2 3.01 -6.83 -19.83
CA CYS A 2 2.37 -6.18 -20.98
C CYS A 2 3.34 -5.91 -22.14
N GLU A 3 4.54 -5.46 -21.85
CA GLU A 3 5.57 -5.22 -22.86
C GLU A 3 6.14 -6.54 -23.40
N THR A 4 6.34 -7.55 -22.54
CA THR A 4 6.79 -8.88 -22.95
C THR A 4 5.79 -9.58 -23.87
N GLY A 5 4.46 -9.41 -23.59
CA GLY A 5 3.38 -9.97 -24.39
C GLY A 5 2.89 -9.07 -25.54
N CYS A 6 3.60 -7.99 -25.84
CA CYS A 6 3.18 -7.05 -26.87
C CYS A 6 3.34 -7.64 -28.27
N ASN A 7 2.25 -7.72 -29.04
CA ASN A 7 2.27 -8.25 -30.41
C ASN A 7 3.18 -7.45 -31.35
N ARG A 8 3.46 -6.20 -31.04
CA ARG A 8 4.37 -5.38 -31.82
C ARG A 8 5.81 -5.90 -31.81
N ASN A 9 6.20 -6.70 -30.81
CA ASN A 9 7.48 -7.40 -30.78
C ASN A 9 7.77 -8.26 -32.02
N HIS A 10 6.71 -8.65 -32.75
CA HIS A 10 6.86 -9.44 -33.97
C HIS A 10 7.15 -8.57 -35.22
N ILE A 11 7.08 -7.25 -35.09
CA ILE A 11 7.24 -6.30 -36.19
C ILE A 11 8.53 -5.48 -36.01
N ASP A 12 8.68 -4.83 -34.84
CA ASP A 12 9.84 -4.00 -34.51
C ASP A 12 10.16 -4.03 -33.00
N THR A 13 9.71 -3.02 -32.25
CA THR A 13 9.92 -2.91 -30.81
C THR A 13 8.60 -2.82 -30.06
N THR A 14 8.60 -3.25 -28.80
CA THR A 14 7.41 -3.14 -27.95
C THR A 14 6.94 -1.70 -27.77
N ILE A 15 5.65 -1.52 -27.58
CA ILE A 15 5.12 -0.26 -27.06
C ILE A 15 5.56 -0.12 -25.60
N ASN A 16 6.20 1.00 -25.26
CA ASN A 16 6.63 1.28 -23.89
C ASN A 16 5.42 1.68 -23.03
N ILE A 17 4.59 0.69 -22.70
CA ILE A 17 3.32 0.87 -21.98
C ILE A 17 3.56 1.50 -20.60
N HIS A 18 4.59 1.08 -19.88
CA HIS A 18 4.90 1.64 -18.56
C HIS A 18 5.23 3.14 -18.61
N ALA A 19 5.99 3.57 -19.61
CA ALA A 19 6.30 4.99 -19.75
C ALA A 19 5.06 5.81 -20.14
N VAL A 20 4.17 5.25 -20.97
CA VAL A 20 2.91 5.92 -21.33
C VAL A 20 1.99 6.02 -20.09
N GLU A 21 1.81 4.94 -19.34
CA GLU A 21 1.01 4.93 -18.10
C GLU A 21 1.55 5.94 -17.09
N ARG A 22 2.88 5.95 -16.89
CA ARG A 22 3.53 6.92 -16.02
C ARG A 22 3.30 8.35 -16.48
N TYR A 23 3.52 8.64 -17.74
CA TYR A 23 3.30 9.97 -18.31
C TYR A 23 1.86 10.47 -18.09
N ILE A 24 0.87 9.60 -18.33
CA ILE A 24 -0.54 9.95 -18.10
C ILE A 24 -0.81 10.20 -16.62
N GLY A 25 -0.23 9.39 -15.71
CA GLY A 25 -0.35 9.59 -14.27
C GLY A 25 0.26 10.91 -13.81
N ASP A 26 1.48 11.22 -14.26
CA ASP A 26 2.17 12.46 -13.95
C ASP A 26 1.36 13.68 -14.48
N GLU A 27 0.83 13.61 -15.70
CA GLU A 27 -0.04 14.64 -16.26
C GLU A 27 -1.34 14.81 -15.48
N ALA A 28 -1.94 13.70 -15.03
CA ALA A 28 -3.17 13.75 -14.24
C ALA A 28 -2.96 14.44 -12.88
N ILE A 29 -1.80 14.21 -12.25
CA ILE A 29 -1.41 14.87 -11.01
C ILE A 29 -1.13 16.36 -11.26
N ASN A 30 -0.27 16.67 -12.24
CA ASN A 30 0.15 18.04 -12.56
C ASN A 30 -1.02 18.94 -12.98
N LYS A 31 -1.95 18.40 -13.73
CA LYS A 31 -3.17 19.10 -14.21
C LYS A 31 -4.35 18.96 -13.25
N GLN A 32 -4.16 18.30 -12.11
CA GLN A 32 -5.18 18.07 -11.10
C GLN A 32 -6.49 17.49 -11.67
N TRP A 33 -6.36 16.49 -12.53
CA TRP A 33 -7.54 15.86 -13.11
C TRP A 33 -8.40 15.20 -12.03
N GLU A 34 -9.67 15.55 -12.03
CA GLU A 34 -10.65 14.99 -11.09
C GLU A 34 -11.46 13.86 -11.71
N VAL A 35 -11.83 12.90 -10.88
CA VAL A 35 -12.70 11.81 -11.30
C VAL A 35 -14.15 12.30 -11.25
N LYS A 36 -14.80 12.38 -12.41
CA LYS A 36 -16.22 12.74 -12.47
C LYS A 36 -17.08 11.58 -12.01
N LEU A 37 -17.88 11.82 -10.97
CA LEU A 37 -18.87 10.86 -10.46
C LEU A 37 -20.16 11.07 -11.26
N THR A 38 -20.54 10.10 -12.07
CA THR A 38 -21.73 10.15 -12.91
C THR A 38 -22.88 9.29 -12.41
N ALA A 39 -22.59 8.34 -11.51
CA ALA A 39 -23.62 7.49 -10.92
C ALA A 39 -24.46 8.25 -9.90
N LYS A 40 -25.75 7.96 -9.87
CA LYS A 40 -26.66 8.47 -8.83
C LYS A 40 -26.33 7.82 -7.48
N PRO A 41 -26.47 8.56 -6.37
CA PRO A 41 -26.31 7.97 -5.03
C PRO A 41 -27.22 6.78 -4.83
N THR A 42 -26.67 5.67 -4.36
CA THR A 42 -27.43 4.44 -4.10
C THR A 42 -28.08 4.42 -2.72
N GLY A 43 -27.67 5.34 -1.83
CA GLY A 43 -28.03 5.32 -0.42
C GLY A 43 -27.37 4.20 0.39
N LYS A 44 -26.48 3.42 -0.23
CA LYS A 44 -25.73 2.34 0.43
C LYS A 44 -24.39 2.82 0.94
N ARG A 45 -24.05 2.41 2.17
CA ARG A 45 -22.79 2.72 2.85
C ARG A 45 -21.91 1.48 2.96
N VAL A 46 -20.66 1.60 2.58
CA VAL A 46 -19.69 0.50 2.63
C VAL A 46 -18.50 0.90 3.50
N LEU A 47 -18.20 0.07 4.49
CA LEU A 47 -16.95 0.14 5.25
C LEU A 47 -15.87 -0.67 4.55
N ILE A 48 -14.70 -0.08 4.36
CA ILE A 48 -13.50 -0.78 3.92
C ILE A 48 -12.52 -0.85 5.09
N VAL A 49 -12.02 -2.03 5.40
CA VAL A 49 -11.01 -2.23 6.44
C VAL A 49 -9.66 -2.42 5.77
N GLY A 50 -8.82 -1.39 5.86
CA GLY A 50 -7.49 -1.31 5.28
C GLY A 50 -7.38 -0.30 4.13
N ALA A 51 -6.49 0.68 4.27
CA ALA A 51 -6.19 1.73 3.28
C ALA A 51 -4.98 1.37 2.39
N GLY A 52 -4.71 0.08 2.20
CA GLY A 52 -3.73 -0.40 1.22
C GLY A 52 -4.26 -0.32 -0.21
N PRO A 53 -3.46 -0.77 -1.21
CA PRO A 53 -3.86 -0.70 -2.63
C PRO A 53 -5.22 -1.33 -2.91
N GLY A 54 -5.52 -2.47 -2.28
CA GLY A 54 -6.81 -3.16 -2.43
C GLY A 54 -7.98 -2.33 -1.91
N GLY A 55 -7.85 -1.75 -0.72
CA GLY A 55 -8.89 -0.92 -0.13
C GLY A 55 -9.10 0.40 -0.88
N LEU A 56 -8.03 1.06 -1.28
CA LEU A 56 -8.09 2.29 -2.08
C LEU A 56 -8.74 2.04 -3.44
N SER A 57 -8.39 0.94 -4.11
CA SER A 57 -9.01 0.54 -5.37
C SER A 57 -10.50 0.23 -5.21
N ALA A 58 -10.87 -0.51 -4.17
CA ALA A 58 -12.27 -0.79 -3.86
C ALA A 58 -13.05 0.51 -3.60
N ALA A 59 -12.49 1.43 -2.82
CA ALA A 59 -13.10 2.73 -2.54
C ALA A 59 -13.35 3.54 -3.82
N TYR A 60 -12.35 3.60 -4.71
CA TYR A 60 -12.47 4.26 -5.99
C TYR A 60 -13.65 3.70 -6.82
N HIS A 61 -13.73 2.38 -6.95
CA HIS A 61 -14.79 1.75 -7.76
C HIS A 61 -16.17 1.88 -7.13
N LEU A 62 -16.29 1.63 -5.82
CA LEU A 62 -17.56 1.76 -5.09
C LEU A 62 -18.09 3.20 -5.14
N LYS A 63 -17.21 4.19 -5.00
CA LYS A 63 -17.60 5.59 -5.10
C LYS A 63 -18.11 5.94 -6.50
N ARG A 64 -17.45 5.42 -7.54
CA ARG A 64 -17.92 5.56 -8.94
C ARG A 64 -19.27 4.91 -9.21
N MET A 65 -19.61 3.88 -8.43
CA MET A 65 -20.93 3.21 -8.48
C MET A 65 -22.00 3.95 -7.69
N GLY A 66 -21.67 5.05 -7.01
CA GLY A 66 -22.60 5.88 -6.25
C GLY A 66 -22.82 5.44 -4.81
N HIS A 67 -21.98 4.54 -4.28
CA HIS A 67 -22.01 4.16 -2.87
C HIS A 67 -21.32 5.19 -2.00
N ASP A 68 -21.73 5.28 -0.74
CA ASP A 68 -20.98 6.02 0.27
C ASP A 68 -19.91 5.11 0.89
N VAL A 69 -18.67 5.62 1.02
CA VAL A 69 -17.52 4.79 1.35
C VAL A 69 -16.69 5.42 2.46
N GLU A 70 -16.41 4.63 3.49
CA GLU A 70 -15.46 4.95 4.53
C GLU A 70 -14.38 3.88 4.60
N ILE A 71 -13.13 4.28 4.87
CA ILE A 71 -11.98 3.40 5.05
C ILE A 71 -11.48 3.55 6.48
N TYR A 72 -11.32 2.43 7.21
CA TYR A 72 -10.64 2.40 8.49
C TYR A 72 -9.31 1.67 8.35
N ASP A 73 -8.25 2.29 8.85
CA ASP A 73 -6.90 1.72 8.80
C ASP A 73 -6.18 1.85 10.14
N ALA A 74 -5.50 0.80 10.56
CA ALA A 74 -4.73 0.77 11.79
C ALA A 74 -3.44 1.59 11.72
N GLY A 75 -2.94 1.84 10.52
CA GLY A 75 -1.72 2.61 10.27
C GLY A 75 -1.92 4.11 10.42
N SER A 76 -0.81 4.82 10.56
CA SER A 76 -0.79 6.28 10.63
C SER A 76 -0.83 6.97 9.26
N HIS A 77 -0.63 6.20 8.17
CA HIS A 77 -0.63 6.69 6.79
C HIS A 77 -1.37 5.71 5.88
N PRO A 78 -2.13 6.20 4.89
CA PRO A 78 -2.75 5.35 3.89
C PRO A 78 -1.70 4.89 2.87
N GLY A 79 -2.01 3.83 2.11
CA GLY A 79 -1.13 3.28 1.08
C GLY A 79 -0.61 1.88 1.42
N GLY A 80 -0.68 1.45 2.69
CA GLY A 80 -0.25 0.12 3.12
C GLY A 80 1.19 -0.18 2.68
N LEU A 81 1.42 -1.31 2.01
CA LEU A 81 2.75 -1.70 1.53
C LEU A 81 3.36 -0.75 0.48
N LEU A 82 2.58 0.06 -0.21
CA LEU A 82 3.15 1.10 -1.08
C LEU A 82 3.82 2.18 -0.24
N TRP A 83 3.27 2.49 0.93
CA TRP A 83 3.86 3.44 1.86
C TRP A 83 5.03 2.84 2.64
N THR A 84 4.87 1.65 3.23
CA THR A 84 5.87 1.07 4.13
C THR A 84 6.96 0.28 3.41
N GLY A 85 6.60 -0.49 2.38
CA GLY A 85 7.48 -1.47 1.73
C GLY A 85 8.18 -0.99 0.46
N VAL A 86 7.70 0.08 -0.20
CA VAL A 86 8.34 0.61 -1.41
C VAL A 86 9.23 1.79 -1.06
N PRO A 87 10.52 1.78 -1.45
CA PRO A 87 11.41 2.90 -1.18
C PRO A 87 11.02 4.17 -1.95
N ASP A 88 11.32 5.33 -1.34
CA ASP A 88 10.98 6.64 -1.90
C ASP A 88 11.63 6.91 -3.27
N TYR A 89 12.82 6.33 -3.52
CA TYR A 89 13.47 6.46 -4.84
C TYR A 89 12.75 5.67 -5.95
N ARG A 90 11.84 4.74 -5.63
CA ARG A 90 11.01 3.99 -6.58
C ARG A 90 9.59 4.55 -6.66
N LEU A 91 9.04 4.95 -5.54
CA LEU A 91 7.73 5.58 -5.43
C LEU A 91 7.84 6.74 -4.44
N PRO A 92 8.07 7.96 -4.93
CA PRO A 92 8.08 9.15 -4.09
C PRO A 92 6.77 9.28 -3.30
N LYS A 93 6.88 9.69 -2.04
CA LYS A 93 5.70 9.85 -1.15
C LYS A 93 4.69 10.83 -1.74
N GLU A 94 5.18 11.90 -2.34
CA GLU A 94 4.36 12.95 -2.94
C GLU A 94 3.46 12.42 -4.07
N ILE A 95 3.96 11.46 -4.85
CA ILE A 95 3.19 10.81 -5.92
C ILE A 95 2.12 9.89 -5.32
N LEU A 96 2.48 9.09 -4.31
CA LEU A 96 1.53 8.23 -3.62
C LEU A 96 0.42 9.05 -2.96
N ASP A 97 0.79 10.11 -2.25
CA ASP A 97 -0.15 11.01 -1.56
C ASP A 97 -1.06 11.73 -2.56
N ALA A 98 -0.52 12.16 -3.71
CA ALA A 98 -1.31 12.80 -4.75
C ALA A 98 -2.38 11.84 -5.31
N GLU A 99 -2.03 10.57 -5.57
CA GLU A 99 -2.98 9.56 -6.04
C GLU A 99 -4.03 9.21 -4.98
N ILE A 100 -3.64 9.08 -3.70
CA ILE A 100 -4.59 8.84 -2.61
C ILE A 100 -5.54 10.04 -2.46
N ASN A 101 -5.02 11.26 -2.53
CA ASN A 101 -5.81 12.48 -2.44
C ASN A 101 -6.85 12.59 -3.58
N ARG A 102 -6.57 12.06 -4.76
CA ARG A 102 -7.58 11.98 -5.83
C ARG A 102 -8.77 11.11 -5.44
N ILE A 103 -8.53 10.03 -4.70
CA ILE A 103 -9.60 9.15 -4.17
C ILE A 103 -10.37 9.87 -3.06
N VAL A 104 -9.65 10.53 -2.14
CA VAL A 104 -10.27 11.33 -1.06
C VAL A 104 -11.17 12.43 -1.62
N LYS A 105 -10.72 13.12 -2.67
CA LYS A 105 -11.52 14.17 -3.36
C LYS A 105 -12.82 13.65 -3.99
N MET A 106 -12.94 12.34 -4.21
CA MET A 106 -14.22 11.73 -4.62
C MET A 106 -15.24 11.66 -3.47
N GLY A 107 -14.88 12.10 -2.27
CA GLY A 107 -15.71 12.03 -1.07
C GLY A 107 -15.55 10.71 -0.31
N VAL A 108 -14.38 10.08 -0.38
CA VAL A 108 -14.02 8.93 0.46
C VAL A 108 -13.43 9.44 1.77
N ASN A 109 -13.95 8.95 2.89
CA ASN A 109 -13.44 9.26 4.22
C ASN A 109 -12.45 8.20 4.67
N ILE A 110 -11.25 8.61 5.12
CA ILE A 110 -10.22 7.68 5.62
C ILE A 110 -9.94 8.00 7.09
N ARG A 111 -10.20 7.01 7.96
CA ARG A 111 -9.90 7.07 9.39
C ARG A 111 -8.65 6.26 9.68
N LEU A 112 -7.55 6.96 9.99
CA LEU A 112 -6.25 6.37 10.32
C LEU A 112 -6.11 6.13 11.82
N ASN A 113 -5.07 5.39 12.21
CA ASN A 113 -4.80 4.99 13.60
C ASN A 113 -6.00 4.31 14.28
N TYR A 114 -6.80 3.60 13.50
CA TYR A 114 -8.00 2.93 13.97
C TYR A 114 -8.01 1.46 13.58
N LYS A 115 -7.70 0.61 14.55
CA LYS A 115 -7.69 -0.85 14.36
C LYS A 115 -9.08 -1.42 14.59
N VAL A 116 -9.70 -1.93 13.54
CA VAL A 116 -10.95 -2.70 13.62
C VAL A 116 -10.65 -4.06 14.25
N THR A 117 -11.26 -4.34 15.38
CA THR A 117 -11.11 -5.61 16.11
C THR A 117 -12.35 -6.49 15.99
N ASP A 118 -13.52 -5.90 15.80
CA ASP A 118 -14.77 -6.59 15.58
C ASP A 118 -15.53 -5.95 14.40
N ILE A 119 -15.63 -6.71 13.32
CA ILE A 119 -16.23 -6.25 12.06
C ILE A 119 -17.74 -6.03 12.19
N LEU A 120 -18.41 -6.89 12.94
CA LEU A 120 -19.86 -6.82 13.09
C LEU A 120 -20.27 -5.61 13.94
N THR A 121 -19.57 -5.41 15.03
CA THR A 121 -19.76 -4.22 15.88
C THR A 121 -19.52 -2.93 15.09
N GLU A 122 -18.46 -2.84 14.30
CA GLU A 122 -18.18 -1.65 13.48
C GLU A 122 -19.22 -1.43 12.39
N LYS A 123 -19.67 -2.52 11.74
CA LYS A 123 -20.71 -2.46 10.72
C LYS A 123 -22.01 -1.87 11.29
N ASP A 124 -22.43 -2.38 12.44
CA ASP A 124 -23.70 -1.99 13.06
C ASP A 124 -23.63 -0.57 13.64
N ALA A 125 -22.55 -0.24 14.35
CA ALA A 125 -22.33 1.09 14.92
C ALA A 125 -22.27 2.20 13.85
N GLY A 126 -21.65 1.90 12.69
CA GLY A 126 -21.55 2.83 11.57
C GLY A 126 -22.75 2.79 10.62
N ASN A 127 -23.75 1.93 10.85
CA ASN A 127 -24.88 1.69 9.91
C ASN A 127 -24.37 1.40 8.48
N PHE A 128 -23.37 0.54 8.34
CA PHE A 128 -22.88 0.13 7.04
C PHE A 128 -23.68 -1.04 6.49
N ASP A 129 -24.05 -0.98 5.21
CA ASP A 129 -24.75 -2.07 4.52
C ASP A 129 -23.81 -3.26 4.25
N ALA A 130 -22.53 -2.98 4.00
CA ALA A 130 -21.52 -4.01 3.73
C ALA A 130 -20.14 -3.62 4.29
N VAL A 131 -19.31 -4.64 4.51
CA VAL A 131 -17.89 -4.47 4.87
C VAL A 131 -17.00 -5.18 3.85
N TYR A 132 -15.97 -4.48 3.37
CA TYR A 132 -14.96 -5.02 2.49
C TYR A 132 -13.63 -5.14 3.24
N LEU A 133 -13.08 -6.34 3.33
CA LEU A 133 -11.82 -6.60 4.01
C LEU A 133 -10.64 -6.47 3.06
N ALA A 134 -9.76 -5.51 3.33
CA ALA A 134 -8.55 -5.21 2.57
C ALA A 134 -7.32 -5.11 3.48
N ILE A 135 -7.26 -5.96 4.52
CA ILE A 135 -6.26 -5.91 5.59
C ILE A 135 -4.83 -6.26 5.15
N GLY A 136 -4.66 -6.72 3.91
CA GLY A 136 -3.36 -7.07 3.35
C GLY A 136 -2.76 -8.36 3.90
N ALA A 137 -1.51 -8.64 3.54
CA ALA A 137 -0.77 -9.84 3.93
C ALA A 137 0.09 -9.60 5.18
N GLN A 138 -0.50 -9.11 6.26
CA GLN A 138 0.23 -8.76 7.47
C GLN A 138 0.51 -9.95 8.40
N LEU A 139 -0.19 -11.07 8.20
CA LEU A 139 0.05 -12.29 8.95
C LEU A 139 1.22 -13.05 8.33
N ILE A 140 2.42 -12.72 8.75
CA ILE A 140 3.55 -13.62 8.54
C ILE A 140 3.47 -14.66 9.67
N HIS A 141 3.47 -15.95 9.29
CA HIS A 141 3.85 -16.98 10.26
C HIS A 141 5.32 -16.70 10.62
N ALA A 142 5.53 -16.02 11.74
CA ALA A 142 6.85 -15.93 12.32
C ALA A 142 7.23 -17.36 12.69
N GLU A 143 8.24 -17.91 12.00
CA GLU A 143 8.87 -19.13 12.49
C GLU A 143 9.35 -18.84 13.93
N GLU A 144 9.08 -19.74 14.84
CA GLU A 144 9.55 -19.62 16.22
C GLU A 144 11.07 -19.77 16.23
N PHE A 145 11.77 -18.65 16.18
CA PHE A 145 13.20 -18.66 16.40
C PHE A 145 13.50 -18.76 17.89
N PRO A 146 14.55 -19.51 18.28
CA PRO A 146 14.99 -19.53 19.67
C PRO A 146 15.26 -18.10 20.14
N GLN A 147 14.60 -17.69 21.21
CA GLN A 147 14.79 -16.37 21.79
C GLN A 147 16.10 -16.36 22.61
N ASP A 148 17.23 -16.17 21.93
CA ASP A 148 18.46 -15.79 22.58
C ASP A 148 18.46 -14.26 22.77
N ARG A 149 18.53 -13.81 24.02
CA ARG A 149 18.55 -12.38 24.38
C ARG A 149 19.75 -11.61 23.81
N SER A 150 20.75 -12.31 23.29
CA SER A 150 21.93 -11.72 22.65
C SER A 150 21.73 -11.31 21.20
N VAL A 151 20.63 -11.74 20.56
CA VAL A 151 20.34 -11.50 19.13
C VAL A 151 19.04 -10.72 18.98
N TYR A 152 19.09 -9.58 18.33
CA TYR A 152 17.88 -8.85 17.95
C TYR A 152 17.28 -9.48 16.69
N ILE A 153 16.08 -10.02 16.82
CA ILE A 153 15.35 -10.65 15.72
C ILE A 153 14.15 -9.76 15.39
N THR A 154 14.01 -9.38 14.14
CA THR A 154 12.86 -8.62 13.64
C THR A 154 12.34 -9.23 12.34
N ASP A 155 11.04 -9.12 12.10
CA ASP A 155 10.46 -9.49 10.82
C ASP A 155 10.56 -8.34 9.80
N ALA A 156 10.33 -8.69 8.51
CA ALA A 156 10.45 -7.77 7.41
C ALA A 156 9.53 -6.54 7.50
N PHE A 157 8.31 -6.72 8.00
CA PHE A 157 7.35 -5.61 8.08
C PHE A 157 7.65 -4.66 9.23
N SER A 158 8.02 -5.21 10.38
CA SER A 158 8.51 -4.42 11.52
C SER A 158 9.74 -3.60 11.11
N PHE A 159 10.68 -4.20 10.39
CA PHE A 159 11.84 -3.50 9.83
C PHE A 159 11.44 -2.36 8.89
N PHE A 160 10.50 -2.58 7.96
CA PHE A 160 10.02 -1.51 7.08
C PHE A 160 9.35 -0.37 7.83
N ASN A 161 8.55 -0.68 8.84
CA ASN A 161 7.91 0.33 9.67
C ASN A 161 8.92 1.17 10.44
N GLU A 162 9.96 0.55 11.00
CA GLU A 162 11.06 1.26 11.67
C GLU A 162 11.81 2.18 10.70
N VAL A 163 12.14 1.69 9.51
CA VAL A 163 12.82 2.51 8.47
C VAL A 163 11.97 3.71 8.07
N LYS A 164 10.64 3.56 7.97
CA LYS A 164 9.74 4.63 7.53
C LYS A 164 9.38 5.63 8.63
N SER A 165 9.40 5.23 9.90
CA SER A 165 9.06 6.12 11.02
C SER A 165 10.14 7.17 11.35
N ASN A 166 11.20 7.29 10.54
CA ASN A 166 12.38 8.15 10.78
C ASN A 166 13.13 7.86 12.09
N THR A 167 12.74 6.85 12.82
CA THR A 167 13.63 6.29 13.82
C THR A 167 14.73 5.61 13.04
N SER A 168 15.99 6.11 13.13
CA SER A 168 17.13 5.39 12.55
C SER A 168 17.02 3.94 13.01
N PRO A 169 16.72 3.00 12.12
CA PRO A 169 16.63 1.62 12.57
C PRO A 169 17.98 1.27 13.17
N TYR A 170 17.98 0.71 14.37
CA TYR A 170 19.20 0.25 14.98
C TYR A 170 19.69 -0.96 14.18
N ILE A 171 20.43 -0.67 13.13
CA ILE A 171 20.98 -1.71 12.26
C ILE A 171 22.37 -2.07 12.78
N GLN A 172 22.51 -3.29 13.25
CA GLN A 172 23.78 -3.85 13.67
C GLN A 172 24.80 -3.82 12.52
N LYS A 173 26.11 -3.77 12.85
CA LYS A 173 27.19 -3.85 11.83
C LYS A 173 27.11 -5.12 10.98
N LYS A 174 26.63 -6.23 11.57
CA LYS A 174 26.40 -7.49 10.86
C LYS A 174 24.95 -7.90 11.03
N VAL A 175 24.29 -8.17 9.92
CA VAL A 175 22.89 -8.59 9.86
C VAL A 175 22.80 -9.87 9.06
N VAL A 176 22.05 -10.84 9.56
CA VAL A 176 21.73 -12.06 8.82
C VAL A 176 20.28 -11.95 8.35
N VAL A 177 20.05 -12.06 7.05
CA VAL A 177 18.72 -12.10 6.46
C VAL A 177 18.37 -13.56 6.17
N TYR A 178 17.41 -14.09 6.94
CA TYR A 178 16.92 -15.45 6.76
C TYR A 178 15.84 -15.49 5.69
N GLY A 179 16.14 -16.16 4.55
CA GLY A 179 15.26 -16.34 3.42
C GLY A 179 15.97 -16.11 2.07
N GLY A 180 15.46 -16.72 1.01
CA GLY A 180 16.01 -16.64 -0.36
C GLY A 180 15.08 -15.97 -1.38
N GLY A 181 13.92 -15.46 -0.96
CA GLY A 181 12.93 -14.85 -1.83
C GLY A 181 13.24 -13.40 -2.20
N LYS A 182 12.41 -12.82 -3.07
CA LYS A 182 12.54 -11.42 -3.52
C LYS A 182 12.56 -10.42 -2.36
N LEU A 183 11.81 -10.69 -1.31
CA LEU A 183 11.74 -9.83 -0.12
C LEU A 183 13.08 -9.83 0.63
N ALA A 184 13.70 -10.99 0.83
CA ALA A 184 15.00 -11.10 1.48
C ALA A 184 16.09 -10.35 0.71
N LEU A 185 16.14 -10.52 -0.62
CA LEU A 185 17.07 -9.77 -1.48
C LEU A 185 16.84 -8.27 -1.40
N TYR A 186 15.58 -7.85 -1.29
CA TYR A 186 15.24 -6.44 -1.17
C TYR A 186 15.71 -5.85 0.17
N ILE A 187 15.45 -6.55 1.28
CA ILE A 187 15.90 -6.15 2.62
C ILE A 187 17.43 -6.11 2.68
N SER A 188 18.13 -7.11 2.17
CA SER A 188 19.59 -7.14 2.13
C SER A 188 20.18 -5.91 1.41
N ARG A 189 19.57 -5.51 0.29
CA ARG A 189 19.97 -4.28 -0.42
C ARG A 189 19.71 -3.01 0.39
N MET A 190 18.61 -2.96 1.15
CA MET A 190 18.34 -1.83 2.03
C MET A 190 19.36 -1.76 3.16
N ILE A 191 19.62 -2.86 3.84
CA ILE A 191 20.60 -2.96 4.93
C ILE A 191 21.98 -2.50 4.45
N LYS A 192 22.42 -2.95 3.28
CA LYS A 192 23.69 -2.49 2.67
C LYS A 192 23.72 -0.97 2.44
N ARG A 193 22.61 -0.36 2.02
CA ARG A 193 22.53 1.09 1.84
C ARG A 193 22.60 1.87 3.15
N PHE A 194 22.21 1.26 4.26
CA PHE A 194 22.39 1.82 5.60
C PHE A 194 23.80 1.61 6.16
N GLY A 195 24.71 1.01 5.39
CA GLY A 195 26.11 0.84 5.75
C GLY A 195 26.41 -0.40 6.59
N SER A 196 25.49 -1.32 6.71
CA SER A 196 25.67 -2.59 7.43
C SER A 196 26.06 -3.72 6.48
N ASP A 197 26.72 -4.75 7.02
CA ASP A 197 27.00 -5.99 6.30
C ASP A 197 25.81 -6.95 6.43
N ALA A 198 25.28 -7.40 5.26
CA ALA A 198 24.17 -8.33 5.13
C ALA A 198 24.55 -9.51 4.23
#